data_f2aa20371a72f0ca603d4fda53952eb5
#
_entry.id   f2aa20371a72f0ca603d4fda53952eb5
#
_cell.length_a   1.000
_cell.length_b   1.000
_cell.length_c   1.000
_cell.angle_alpha   90.00
_cell.angle_beta   90.00
_cell.angle_gamma   90.00
#
_symmetry.space_group_name_H-M   'P 1'
#
loop_
_entity.id
_entity.type
_entity.pdbx_description
1 polymer ?
#
loop_
_entity_poly.entity_id
_entity_poly.type
_entity_poly.pdbx_seq_one_letter_code
_entity_poly.pdbx_strand_id
1 'polypeptide(L)'
;GYTGQDGLIGGSDVSYYKRYNFRVNSEHKMWNGLVTIGEHVSFVYKDSRGMNTGNIWNNNLRSAFSASPIIPVYDADGNYNSTVNSDWNVNDGNPYGNMMMNRYNNSKNGSLDANVYVQIEPIKNLRFKTVYGISYGASEYRSYTPKYQFTPQTANTVSKVSQSHGNGLSMVWTNTLSYDFDIANEHHINALIGSELSTYDGSNTEGSNTGLIPGFDDWDHAYLVNTNGTENKTVKGSPYDSTRGMSFFARVGWTWKERYMVNATMRADGSSKFCLL
;
A
#
# COMPACT_ATOMS: atom_id res chain seq x y z
N GLY A 1 13.55 1.97 -12.55
CA GLY A 1 13.39 0.52 -12.77
C GLY A 1 11.97 0.16 -13.12
N TYR A 2 11.80 -0.94 -13.82
CA TYR A 2 10.52 -1.54 -14.16
C TYR A 2 10.50 -3.00 -13.73
N THR A 3 9.38 -3.45 -13.19
CA THR A 3 9.09 -4.86 -12.91
C THR A 3 7.69 -5.16 -13.41
N GLY A 4 7.55 -6.19 -14.26
CA GLY A 4 6.27 -6.67 -14.75
C GLY A 4 6.16 -8.17 -14.54
N GLN A 5 4.99 -8.63 -14.15
CA GLN A 5 4.67 -10.04 -13.97
C GLN A 5 3.20 -10.27 -14.32
N ASP A 6 2.95 -11.27 -15.15
CA ASP A 6 1.60 -11.75 -15.42
C ASP A 6 1.29 -12.95 -14.51
N GLY A 7 0.00 -13.18 -14.28
CA GLY A 7 -0.45 -14.29 -13.46
C GLY A 7 -0.20 -15.65 -14.13
N LEU A 8 0.17 -16.63 -13.32
CA LEU A 8 0.35 -18.03 -13.78
C LEU A 8 -0.98 -18.66 -14.21
N ILE A 9 -2.11 -18.20 -13.63
CA ILE A 9 -3.44 -18.72 -13.91
C ILE A 9 -4.28 -17.61 -14.54
N GLY A 10 -4.78 -17.86 -15.75
CA GLY A 10 -5.56 -16.89 -16.52
C GLY A 10 -4.75 -15.76 -17.18
N GLY A 11 -3.43 -15.76 -17.01
CA GLY A 11 -2.54 -14.78 -17.63
C GLY A 11 -2.81 -13.32 -17.17
N SER A 12 -2.38 -12.36 -18.00
CA SER A 12 -2.55 -10.94 -17.78
C SER A 12 -4.01 -10.47 -17.77
N ASP A 13 -4.93 -11.23 -18.37
CA ASP A 13 -6.36 -10.92 -18.38
C ASP A 13 -7.00 -11.07 -17.00
N VAL A 14 -6.44 -11.94 -16.16
CA VAL A 14 -6.96 -12.24 -14.82
C VAL A 14 -6.12 -11.59 -13.74
N SER A 15 -4.81 -11.66 -13.85
CA SER A 15 -3.93 -11.04 -12.88
C SER A 15 -2.63 -10.54 -13.49
N TYR A 16 -2.18 -9.39 -13.06
CA TYR A 16 -0.89 -8.82 -13.42
C TYR A 16 -0.40 -7.88 -12.33
N TYR A 17 0.91 -7.65 -12.35
CA TYR A 17 1.57 -6.65 -11.53
C TYR A 17 2.59 -5.89 -12.37
N LYS A 18 2.47 -4.55 -12.39
CA LYS A 18 3.41 -3.64 -13.04
C LYS A 18 3.87 -2.61 -12.02
N ARG A 19 5.18 -2.45 -11.90
CA ARG A 19 5.80 -1.49 -11.01
C ARG A 19 6.84 -0.67 -11.74
N TYR A 20 6.73 0.62 -11.62
CA TYR A 20 7.71 1.59 -12.05
C TYR A 20 8.32 2.24 -10.83
N ASN A 21 9.64 2.34 -10.77
CA ASN A 21 10.31 3.02 -9.68
C ASN A 21 11.46 3.90 -10.20
N PHE A 22 11.57 5.04 -9.56
CA PHE A 22 12.63 6.02 -9.80
C PHE A 22 13.22 6.41 -8.45
N ARG A 23 14.56 6.52 -8.39
CA ARG A 23 15.26 6.96 -7.19
C ARG A 23 16.43 7.86 -7.56
N VAL A 24 16.54 8.97 -6.85
CA VAL A 24 17.71 9.88 -6.89
C VAL A 24 18.17 10.11 -5.49
N ASN A 25 19.50 10.09 -5.32
CA ASN A 25 20.15 10.50 -4.08
C ASN A 25 21.33 11.38 -4.49
N SER A 26 21.53 12.49 -3.80
CA SER A 26 22.74 13.30 -3.96
C SER A 26 23.21 13.81 -2.62
N GLU A 27 24.50 14.16 -2.57
CA GLU A 27 25.15 14.76 -1.42
C GLU A 27 26.15 15.80 -1.91
N HIS A 28 26.09 16.97 -1.32
CA HIS A 28 26.94 18.11 -1.66
C HIS A 28 27.67 18.59 -0.40
N LYS A 29 29.00 18.59 -0.45
CA LYS A 29 29.86 19.12 0.62
C LYS A 29 30.38 20.49 0.24
N MET A 30 30.19 21.45 1.14
CA MET A 30 30.56 22.85 0.93
C MET A 30 31.48 23.33 2.06
N TRP A 31 32.27 24.35 1.76
CA TRP A 31 33.17 25.00 2.71
C TRP A 31 34.08 24.01 3.44
N ASN A 32 34.83 23.22 2.67
CA ASN A 32 35.75 22.18 3.17
C ASN A 32 35.08 21.14 4.10
N GLY A 33 33.80 20.85 3.87
CA GLY A 33 33.07 19.86 4.65
C GLY A 33 32.35 20.42 5.87
N LEU A 34 32.40 21.75 6.12
CA LEU A 34 31.67 22.40 7.20
C LEU A 34 30.15 22.16 7.05
N VAL A 35 29.65 22.22 5.83
CA VAL A 35 28.21 21.99 5.54
C VAL A 35 28.07 20.88 4.53
N THR A 36 27.21 19.93 4.83
CA THR A 36 26.77 18.87 3.92
C THR A 36 25.27 18.97 3.72
N ILE A 37 24.85 19.04 2.47
CA ILE A 37 23.42 18.99 2.09
C ILE A 37 23.22 17.73 1.27
N GLY A 38 22.18 16.95 1.61
CA GLY A 38 21.83 15.79 0.82
C GLY A 38 20.32 15.65 0.67
N GLU A 39 19.93 15.04 -0.43
CA GLU A 39 18.55 14.71 -0.72
C GLU A 39 18.40 13.26 -1.17
N HIS A 40 17.27 12.69 -0.84
CA HIS A 40 16.81 11.38 -1.30
C HIS A 40 15.39 11.52 -1.80
N VAL A 41 15.15 11.08 -3.03
CA VAL A 41 13.81 11.05 -3.63
C VAL A 41 13.58 9.65 -4.21
N SER A 42 12.47 9.05 -3.85
CA SER A 42 12.02 7.77 -4.36
C SER A 42 10.56 7.89 -4.79
N PHE A 43 10.29 7.58 -6.04
CA PHE A 43 8.93 7.49 -6.58
C PHE A 43 8.64 6.05 -7.00
N VAL A 44 7.46 5.56 -6.65
CA VAL A 44 6.98 4.23 -7.05
C VAL A 44 5.55 4.37 -7.56
N TYR A 45 5.29 3.81 -8.73
CA TYR A 45 3.95 3.63 -9.25
C TYR A 45 3.70 2.14 -9.51
N LYS A 46 2.54 1.65 -9.03
CA LYS A 46 2.11 0.27 -9.19
C LYS A 46 0.75 0.25 -9.87
N ASP A 47 0.60 -0.65 -10.83
CA ASP A 47 -0.66 -0.97 -11.49
C ASP A 47 -0.83 -2.49 -11.44
N SER A 48 -1.92 -2.95 -10.86
CA SER A 48 -2.12 -4.37 -10.62
C SER A 48 -3.59 -4.78 -10.73
N ARG A 49 -3.76 -6.03 -11.11
CA ARG A 49 -5.03 -6.76 -11.09
C ARG A 49 -4.80 -8.09 -10.38
N GLY A 50 -5.74 -8.52 -9.58
CA GLY A 50 -5.63 -9.78 -8.86
C GLY A 50 -6.88 -10.63 -8.96
N MET A 51 -6.71 -11.95 -8.85
CA MET A 51 -7.83 -12.85 -8.65
C MET A 51 -8.13 -13.00 -7.16
N ASN A 52 -9.35 -13.40 -6.83
CA ASN A 52 -9.75 -13.61 -5.45
C ASN A 52 -9.16 -14.90 -4.87
N THR A 53 -8.29 -14.76 -3.88
CA THR A 53 -7.63 -15.85 -3.15
C THR A 53 -7.80 -15.71 -1.62
N GLY A 54 -8.70 -14.82 -1.18
CA GLY A 54 -8.71 -14.29 0.19
C GLY A 54 -9.10 -15.26 1.30
N ASN A 55 -10.00 -16.21 1.07
CA ASN A 55 -10.43 -17.15 2.10
C ASN A 55 -10.87 -18.51 1.51
N ILE A 56 -11.16 -19.48 2.39
CA ILE A 56 -11.49 -20.83 1.95
C ILE A 56 -12.81 -20.93 1.17
N TRP A 57 -13.73 -19.99 1.33
CA TRP A 57 -15.05 -20.00 0.68
C TRP A 57 -15.05 -19.23 -0.63
N ASN A 58 -14.20 -18.23 -0.74
CA ASN A 58 -14.11 -17.34 -1.89
C ASN A 58 -12.68 -17.32 -2.44
N ASN A 59 -12.28 -18.46 -3.01
CA ASN A 59 -10.94 -18.70 -3.51
C ASN A 59 -10.99 -19.46 -4.84
N ASN A 60 -10.61 -18.76 -5.90
CA ASN A 60 -10.66 -19.31 -7.25
C ASN A 60 -9.75 -20.53 -7.45
N LEU A 61 -8.59 -20.57 -6.76
CA LEU A 61 -7.69 -21.72 -6.83
C LEU A 61 -8.32 -22.96 -6.18
N ARG A 62 -8.85 -22.81 -4.98
CA ARG A 62 -9.54 -23.93 -4.31
C ARG A 62 -10.71 -24.44 -5.13
N SER A 63 -11.51 -23.54 -5.68
CA SER A 63 -12.65 -23.91 -6.53
C SER A 63 -12.19 -24.70 -7.76
N ALA A 64 -11.05 -24.35 -8.36
CA ALA A 64 -10.48 -25.08 -9.48
C ALA A 64 -10.04 -26.51 -9.10
N PHE A 65 -9.48 -26.70 -7.89
CA PHE A 65 -9.10 -28.04 -7.40
C PHE A 65 -10.28 -28.92 -7.00
N SER A 66 -11.40 -28.31 -6.60
CA SER A 66 -12.62 -29.05 -6.21
C SER A 66 -13.63 -29.23 -7.35
N ALA A 67 -13.32 -28.69 -8.54
CA ALA A 67 -14.21 -28.79 -9.69
C ALA A 67 -14.38 -30.24 -10.17
N SER A 68 -15.63 -30.60 -10.49
CA SER A 68 -15.92 -31.89 -11.10
C SER A 68 -15.37 -31.97 -12.53
N PRO A 69 -14.58 -33.01 -12.88
CA PRO A 69 -13.99 -33.14 -14.20
C PRO A 69 -15.00 -33.47 -15.30
N ILE A 70 -16.23 -33.85 -14.95
CA ILE A 70 -17.28 -34.19 -15.91
C ILE A 70 -18.11 -32.98 -16.34
N ILE A 71 -17.96 -31.84 -15.67
CA ILE A 71 -18.68 -30.60 -16.01
C ILE A 71 -17.81 -29.82 -17.01
N PRO A 72 -18.29 -29.60 -18.26
CA PRO A 72 -17.53 -28.83 -19.23
C PRO A 72 -17.46 -27.35 -18.84
N VAL A 73 -16.40 -26.67 -19.26
CA VAL A 73 -16.23 -25.23 -19.03
C VAL A 73 -17.25 -24.41 -19.82
N TYR A 74 -17.57 -24.85 -21.03
CA TYR A 74 -18.51 -24.18 -21.93
C TYR A 74 -19.69 -25.09 -22.24
N ASP A 75 -20.87 -24.51 -22.43
CA ASP A 75 -22.05 -25.17 -22.96
C ASP A 75 -21.96 -25.33 -24.50
N ALA A 76 -23.02 -25.89 -25.09
CA ALA A 76 -23.08 -26.12 -26.55
C ALA A 76 -23.13 -24.80 -27.36
N ASP A 77 -23.57 -23.71 -26.75
CA ASP A 77 -23.68 -22.39 -27.36
C ASP A 77 -22.39 -21.55 -27.15
N GLY A 78 -21.39 -22.11 -26.47
CA GLY A 78 -20.11 -21.45 -26.20
C GLY A 78 -20.12 -20.50 -25.00
N ASN A 79 -21.20 -20.46 -24.20
CA ASN A 79 -21.26 -19.72 -22.95
C ASN A 79 -20.60 -20.51 -21.82
N TYR A 80 -20.24 -19.84 -20.73
CA TYR A 80 -19.77 -20.54 -19.54
C TYR A 80 -20.87 -21.44 -18.99
N ASN A 81 -20.57 -22.73 -18.85
CA ASN A 81 -21.53 -23.73 -18.45
C ASN A 81 -22.10 -23.44 -17.04
N SER A 82 -23.41 -23.67 -16.90
CA SER A 82 -24.17 -23.51 -15.65
C SER A 82 -24.84 -24.83 -15.29
N THR A 83 -24.85 -25.18 -14.01
CA THR A 83 -25.51 -26.40 -13.51
C THR A 83 -26.92 -26.13 -12.92
N VAL A 84 -27.42 -24.89 -13.04
CA VAL A 84 -28.70 -24.48 -12.44
C VAL A 84 -29.88 -25.33 -12.89
N ASN A 85 -29.92 -25.70 -14.16
CA ASN A 85 -31.00 -26.49 -14.76
C ASN A 85 -30.53 -27.89 -15.18
N SER A 86 -29.41 -28.38 -14.66
CA SER A 86 -28.91 -29.70 -15.01
C SER A 86 -29.36 -30.74 -13.98
N ASP A 87 -29.67 -31.95 -14.45
CA ASP A 87 -29.98 -33.12 -13.60
C ASP A 87 -28.82 -33.50 -12.67
N TRP A 88 -27.61 -32.97 -12.94
CA TRP A 88 -26.40 -33.21 -12.17
C TRP A 88 -26.32 -32.37 -10.89
N ASN A 89 -27.15 -31.37 -10.72
CA ASN A 89 -27.27 -30.47 -9.55
C ASN A 89 -26.05 -30.44 -8.59
N VAL A 90 -24.89 -30.13 -9.15
CA VAL A 90 -23.65 -30.12 -8.40
C VAL A 90 -23.46 -28.72 -7.88
N ASN A 91 -23.17 -28.60 -6.59
CA ASN A 91 -22.80 -27.32 -5.96
C ASN A 91 -21.46 -26.77 -6.49
N ASP A 92 -20.72 -27.58 -7.24
CA ASP A 92 -19.50 -27.19 -7.89
C ASP A 92 -19.84 -26.39 -9.16
N GLY A 93 -19.77 -25.08 -9.04
CA GLY A 93 -19.95 -24.18 -10.17
C GLY A 93 -18.83 -24.29 -11.17
N ASN A 94 -18.88 -23.46 -12.19
CA ASN A 94 -17.82 -23.31 -13.18
C ASN A 94 -16.68 -22.42 -12.62
N PRO A 95 -15.56 -22.98 -12.12
CA PRO A 95 -14.50 -22.18 -11.49
C PRO A 95 -13.83 -21.25 -12.50
N TYR A 96 -13.68 -21.68 -13.75
CA TYR A 96 -13.10 -20.86 -14.81
C TYR A 96 -14.04 -19.70 -15.15
N GLY A 97 -15.31 -19.97 -15.35
CA GLY A 97 -16.32 -18.95 -15.58
C GLY A 97 -16.38 -17.95 -14.44
N ASN A 98 -16.38 -18.44 -13.18
CA ASN A 98 -16.35 -17.57 -12.00
C ASN A 98 -15.10 -16.68 -11.94
N MET A 99 -13.93 -17.23 -12.23
CA MET A 99 -12.68 -16.48 -12.33
C MET A 99 -12.79 -15.38 -13.38
N MET A 100 -13.32 -15.71 -14.56
CA MET A 100 -13.44 -14.77 -15.67
C MET A 100 -14.48 -13.67 -15.40
N MET A 101 -15.56 -13.96 -14.69
CA MET A 101 -16.56 -12.96 -14.28
C MET A 101 -16.03 -12.03 -13.17
N ASN A 102 -15.14 -12.48 -12.32
CA ASN A 102 -14.60 -11.72 -11.23
C ASN A 102 -13.19 -11.09 -11.52
N ARG A 103 -12.71 -11.17 -12.76
CA ARG A 103 -11.40 -10.61 -13.14
C ARG A 103 -11.35 -9.09 -13.23
N TYR A 104 -12.50 -8.45 -13.31
CA TYR A 104 -12.61 -7.01 -13.56
C TYR A 104 -12.34 -6.20 -12.31
N ASN A 105 -11.08 -6.08 -11.97
CA ASN A 105 -10.61 -5.19 -10.91
C ASN A 105 -9.28 -4.56 -11.31
N ASN A 106 -8.98 -3.42 -10.74
CA ASN A 106 -7.72 -2.74 -10.94
C ASN A 106 -7.36 -1.91 -9.72
N SER A 107 -6.12 -2.01 -9.30
CA SER A 107 -5.55 -1.23 -8.21
C SER A 107 -4.34 -0.46 -8.71
N LYS A 108 -4.37 0.85 -8.59
CA LYS A 108 -3.27 1.76 -8.89
C LYS A 108 -2.80 2.42 -7.60
N ASN A 109 -1.49 2.38 -7.36
CA ASN A 109 -0.90 2.96 -6.17
C ASN A 109 0.33 3.76 -6.56
N GLY A 110 0.35 5.04 -6.17
CA GLY A 110 1.50 5.91 -6.28
C GLY A 110 2.08 6.23 -4.91
N SER A 111 3.41 6.24 -4.76
CA SER A 111 4.06 6.77 -3.58
C SER A 111 5.27 7.62 -3.95
N LEU A 112 5.44 8.71 -3.20
CA LEU A 112 6.58 9.61 -3.26
C LEU A 112 7.16 9.69 -1.85
N ASP A 113 8.39 9.24 -1.69
CA ASP A 113 9.18 9.39 -0.46
C ASP A 113 10.34 10.33 -0.77
N ALA A 114 10.44 11.43 -0.06
CA ALA A 114 11.51 12.40 -0.25
C ALA A 114 12.02 12.88 1.10
N ASN A 115 13.33 13.09 1.22
CA ASN A 115 13.91 13.81 2.34
C ASN A 115 15.06 14.68 1.90
N VAL A 116 15.25 15.76 2.62
CA VAL A 116 16.40 16.65 2.51
C VAL A 116 17.01 16.78 3.90
N TYR A 117 18.33 16.79 3.94
CA TYR A 117 19.04 17.05 5.18
C TYR A 117 20.13 18.09 5.00
N VAL A 118 20.37 18.80 6.08
CA VAL A 118 21.52 19.69 6.25
C VAL A 118 22.30 19.23 7.47
N GLN A 119 23.59 19.01 7.32
CA GLN A 119 24.52 18.72 8.40
C GLN A 119 25.57 19.81 8.46
N ILE A 120 25.84 20.30 9.65
CA ILE A 120 26.88 21.31 9.93
C ILE A 120 27.86 20.70 10.94
N GLU A 121 29.17 20.74 10.62
CA GLU A 121 30.23 20.28 11.49
C GLU A 121 31.19 21.46 11.81
N PRO A 122 30.80 22.35 12.78
CA PRO A 122 31.52 23.58 13.07
C PRO A 122 32.90 23.34 13.69
N ILE A 123 33.07 22.24 14.40
CA ILE A 123 34.33 21.71 14.90
C ILE A 123 34.38 20.21 14.67
N LYS A 124 35.57 19.64 14.57
CA LYS A 124 35.76 18.21 14.32
C LYS A 124 34.88 17.35 15.26
N ASN A 125 34.13 16.44 14.68
CA ASN A 125 33.26 15.47 15.38
C ASN A 125 32.02 16.06 16.10
N LEU A 126 31.80 17.38 16.10
CA LEU A 126 30.54 17.99 16.57
C LEU A 126 29.64 18.21 15.36
N ARG A 127 28.55 17.47 15.27
CA ARG A 127 27.65 17.49 14.11
C ARG A 127 26.23 17.85 14.55
N PHE A 128 25.72 18.90 13.95
CA PHE A 128 24.29 19.19 13.98
C PHE A 128 23.70 18.74 12.64
N LYS A 129 22.67 17.91 12.69
CA LYS A 129 21.96 17.44 11.48
C LYS A 129 20.48 17.66 11.63
N THR A 130 19.87 18.31 10.66
CA THR A 130 18.44 18.46 10.52
C THR A 130 17.99 17.70 9.26
N VAL A 131 16.92 16.92 9.37
CA VAL A 131 16.35 16.11 8.29
C VAL A 131 14.87 16.42 8.20
N TYR A 132 14.39 16.82 7.05
CA TYR A 132 12.97 16.95 6.77
C TYR A 132 12.56 15.91 5.72
N GLY A 133 11.63 15.06 6.08
CA GLY A 133 11.12 13.99 5.23
C GLY A 133 9.64 14.13 4.98
N ILE A 134 9.22 13.79 3.77
CA ILE A 134 7.82 13.66 3.36
C ILE A 134 7.61 12.29 2.73
N SER A 135 6.46 11.68 3.01
CA SER A 135 5.97 10.48 2.34
C SER A 135 4.52 10.71 1.95
N TYR A 136 4.26 10.72 0.66
CA TYR A 136 2.91 10.86 0.10
C TYR A 136 2.52 9.58 -0.62
N GLY A 137 1.34 9.07 -0.31
CA GLY A 137 0.74 7.91 -0.97
C GLY A 137 -0.62 8.27 -1.55
N ALA A 138 -0.92 7.75 -2.73
CA ALA A 138 -2.24 7.81 -3.34
C ALA A 138 -2.62 6.43 -3.87
N SER A 139 -3.87 6.04 -3.67
CA SER A 139 -4.43 4.76 -4.13
C SER A 139 -5.74 4.96 -4.86
N GLU A 140 -5.93 4.18 -5.89
CA GLU A 140 -7.17 4.07 -6.65
C GLU A 140 -7.52 2.60 -6.81
N TYR A 141 -8.77 2.25 -6.57
CA TYR A 141 -9.28 0.92 -6.82
C TYR A 141 -10.61 1.00 -7.54
N ARG A 142 -10.79 0.14 -8.54
CA ARG A 142 -12.07 -0.05 -9.24
C ARG A 142 -12.31 -1.53 -9.43
N SER A 143 -13.56 -1.96 -9.22
CA SER A 143 -14.01 -3.31 -9.54
C SER A 143 -15.39 -3.32 -10.17
N TYR A 144 -15.60 -4.31 -10.99
CA TYR A 144 -16.88 -4.59 -11.67
C TYR A 144 -17.17 -6.08 -11.59
N THR A 145 -18.37 -6.44 -11.23
CA THR A 145 -18.86 -7.81 -11.27
C THR A 145 -20.08 -7.85 -12.18
N PRO A 146 -20.01 -8.48 -13.36
CA PRO A 146 -21.16 -8.64 -14.26
C PRO A 146 -22.22 -9.57 -13.67
N LYS A 147 -23.36 -9.66 -14.32
CA LYS A 147 -24.39 -10.67 -14.03
C LYS A 147 -23.89 -12.04 -14.48
N TYR A 148 -24.06 -13.04 -13.64
CA TYR A 148 -23.80 -14.43 -13.98
C TYR A 148 -24.57 -15.37 -13.05
N GLN A 149 -24.74 -16.62 -13.47
CA GLN A 149 -25.29 -17.68 -12.63
C GLN A 149 -24.70 -19.02 -13.06
N PHE A 150 -23.91 -19.63 -12.19
CA PHE A 150 -23.28 -20.94 -12.43
C PHE A 150 -23.91 -22.04 -11.60
N THR A 151 -24.39 -21.73 -10.41
CA THR A 151 -25.17 -22.60 -9.53
C THR A 151 -26.22 -21.73 -8.83
N PRO A 152 -27.18 -22.33 -8.12
CA PRO A 152 -28.09 -21.55 -7.27
C PRO A 152 -27.39 -20.68 -6.23
N GLN A 153 -26.19 -21.09 -5.75
CA GLN A 153 -25.41 -20.38 -4.75
C GLN A 153 -24.33 -19.48 -5.37
N THR A 154 -23.80 -19.85 -6.55
CA THR A 154 -22.77 -19.08 -7.24
C THR A 154 -23.39 -18.23 -8.33
N ALA A 155 -23.95 -17.10 -7.93
CA ALA A 155 -24.67 -16.20 -8.80
C ALA A 155 -24.44 -14.74 -8.43
N ASN A 156 -24.51 -13.86 -9.42
CA ASN A 156 -24.63 -12.42 -9.26
C ASN A 156 -25.76 -11.93 -10.19
N THR A 157 -26.91 -11.66 -9.61
CA THR A 157 -28.14 -11.36 -10.36
C THR A 157 -28.19 -9.92 -10.88
N VAL A 158 -27.40 -9.02 -10.30
CA VAL A 158 -27.31 -7.60 -10.68
C VAL A 158 -25.86 -7.19 -10.75
N SER A 159 -25.46 -6.55 -11.84
CA SER A 159 -24.08 -6.05 -11.96
C SER A 159 -23.71 -5.10 -10.82
N LYS A 160 -22.46 -5.17 -10.37
CA LYS A 160 -21.96 -4.38 -9.25
C LYS A 160 -20.70 -3.64 -9.63
N VAL A 161 -20.63 -2.37 -9.24
CA VAL A 161 -19.45 -1.51 -9.39
C VAL A 161 -19.02 -1.01 -8.03
N SER A 162 -17.71 -1.00 -7.79
CA SER A 162 -17.10 -0.36 -6.63
C SER A 162 -15.90 0.47 -7.04
N GLN A 163 -15.77 1.65 -6.46
CA GLN A 163 -14.62 2.53 -6.64
C GLN A 163 -14.16 3.06 -5.29
N SER A 164 -12.86 3.17 -5.10
CA SER A 164 -12.29 3.86 -3.95
C SER A 164 -11.05 4.66 -4.32
N HIS A 165 -10.87 5.78 -3.62
CA HIS A 165 -9.69 6.63 -3.70
C HIS A 165 -9.23 6.95 -2.28
N GLY A 166 -7.93 6.85 -2.06
CA GLY A 166 -7.32 7.21 -0.80
C GLY A 166 -6.02 7.96 -1.01
N ASN A 167 -5.68 8.84 -0.08
CA ASN A 167 -4.38 9.49 -0.04
C ASN A 167 -3.92 9.64 1.40
N GLY A 168 -2.61 9.78 1.57
CA GLY A 168 -1.99 10.05 2.86
C GLY A 168 -0.71 10.83 2.71
N LEU A 169 -0.48 11.79 3.59
CA LEU A 169 0.73 12.58 3.67
C LEU A 169 1.32 12.44 5.07
N SER A 170 2.53 11.93 5.15
CA SER A 170 3.35 11.90 6.36
C SER A 170 4.49 12.88 6.22
N MET A 171 4.76 13.65 7.27
CA MET A 171 5.92 14.54 7.36
C MET A 171 6.66 14.24 8.65
N VAL A 172 7.98 14.22 8.58
CA VAL A 172 8.87 13.99 9.72
C VAL A 172 9.99 15.02 9.69
N TRP A 173 10.19 15.69 10.82
CA TRP A 173 11.31 16.60 11.00
C TRP A 173 12.14 16.16 12.19
N THR A 174 13.37 15.73 11.93
CA THR A 174 14.31 15.23 12.92
C THR A 174 15.50 16.15 13.03
N ASN A 175 15.87 16.53 14.24
CA ASN A 175 17.05 17.31 14.57
C ASN A 175 17.94 16.49 15.51
N THR A 176 19.23 16.44 15.24
CA THR A 176 20.22 15.74 16.07
C THR A 176 21.46 16.58 16.26
N LEU A 177 22.00 16.56 17.47
CA LEU A 177 23.32 17.06 17.79
C LEU A 177 24.13 15.90 18.34
N SER A 178 25.24 15.60 17.70
CA SER A 178 26.15 14.52 18.11
C SER A 178 27.58 15.05 18.30
N TYR A 179 28.26 14.48 19.28
CA TYR A 179 29.67 14.80 19.55
C TYR A 179 30.42 13.52 19.91
N ASP A 180 31.51 13.29 19.17
CA ASP A 180 32.44 12.17 19.38
C ASP A 180 33.77 12.72 19.87
N PHE A 181 34.26 12.26 21.03
CA PHE A 181 35.49 12.75 21.62
C PHE A 181 36.19 11.69 22.45
N ASP A 182 37.52 11.85 22.58
CA ASP A 182 38.38 10.97 23.36
C ASP A 182 38.87 11.68 24.61
N ILE A 183 38.95 10.96 25.72
CA ILE A 183 39.56 11.41 26.97
C ILE A 183 40.76 10.50 27.27
N ALA A 184 41.92 11.10 27.45
CA ALA A 184 43.18 10.41 27.80
C ALA A 184 43.58 9.28 26.84
N ASN A 185 43.12 9.29 25.58
CA ASN A 185 43.29 8.25 24.56
C ASN A 185 42.85 6.85 24.96
N GLU A 186 42.20 6.68 26.09
CA GLU A 186 41.72 5.41 26.61
C GLU A 186 40.19 5.32 26.61
N HIS A 187 39.49 6.46 26.67
CA HIS A 187 38.05 6.55 26.73
C HIS A 187 37.54 7.22 25.46
N HIS A 188 36.75 6.48 24.69
CA HIS A 188 36.01 7.02 23.56
C HIS A 188 34.57 7.23 23.96
N ILE A 189 34.04 8.46 23.80
CA ILE A 189 32.69 8.84 24.14
C ILE A 189 31.97 9.33 22.90
N ASN A 190 30.81 8.77 22.62
CA ASN A 190 29.86 9.32 21.65
C ASN A 190 28.57 9.74 22.37
N ALA A 191 28.18 10.98 22.20
CA ALA A 191 26.96 11.53 22.77
C ALA A 191 26.07 12.05 21.64
N LEU A 192 24.76 11.81 21.77
CA LEU A 192 23.76 12.30 20.83
C LEU A 192 22.53 12.71 21.58
N ILE A 193 21.97 13.87 21.22
CA ILE A 193 20.63 14.30 21.61
C ILE A 193 19.84 14.61 20.35
N GLY A 194 18.53 14.41 20.40
CA GLY A 194 17.69 14.73 19.25
C GLY A 194 16.24 14.96 19.61
N SER A 195 15.56 15.56 18.66
CA SER A 195 14.11 15.76 18.65
C SER A 195 13.53 15.34 17.30
N GLU A 196 12.28 14.89 17.34
CA GLU A 196 11.54 14.50 16.16
C GLU A 196 10.10 14.99 16.26
N LEU A 197 9.63 15.61 15.20
CA LEU A 197 8.23 15.98 15.02
C LEU A 197 7.68 15.17 13.85
N SER A 198 6.52 14.56 14.01
CA SER A 198 5.86 13.81 12.96
C SER A 198 4.41 14.21 12.82
N THR A 199 3.95 14.20 11.57
CA THR A 199 2.53 14.44 11.26
C THR A 199 2.09 13.40 10.24
N TYR A 200 0.85 12.97 10.35
CA TYR A 200 0.17 12.18 9.34
C TYR A 200 -1.24 12.72 9.14
N ASP A 201 -1.59 12.94 7.88
CA ASP A 201 -2.93 13.31 7.44
C ASP A 201 -3.29 12.45 6.23
N GLY A 202 -4.55 12.02 6.15
CA GLY A 202 -5.01 11.22 5.02
C GLY A 202 -6.52 11.31 4.86
N SER A 203 -6.99 10.79 3.74
CA SER A 203 -8.42 10.67 3.47
C SER A 203 -8.71 9.44 2.62
N ASN A 204 -9.90 8.92 2.75
CA ASN A 204 -10.41 7.85 1.91
C ASN A 204 -11.85 8.17 1.48
N THR A 205 -12.17 7.84 0.25
CA THR A 205 -13.53 7.88 -0.30
C THR A 205 -13.77 6.57 -1.02
N GLU A 206 -14.87 5.91 -0.69
CA GLU A 206 -15.30 4.69 -1.35
C GLU A 206 -16.77 4.74 -1.69
N GLY A 207 -17.15 4.09 -2.78
CA GLY A 207 -18.53 3.94 -3.16
C GLY A 207 -18.77 2.60 -3.85
N SER A 208 -19.95 2.06 -3.69
CA SER A 208 -20.43 0.93 -4.48
C SER A 208 -21.90 1.11 -4.83
N ASN A 209 -22.27 0.61 -6.00
CA ASN A 209 -23.66 0.57 -6.43
C ASN A 209 -23.86 -0.62 -7.38
N THR A 210 -25.12 -0.93 -7.64
CA THR A 210 -25.57 -2.03 -8.49
C THR A 210 -26.33 -1.51 -9.70
N GLY A 211 -26.52 -2.38 -10.72
CA GLY A 211 -27.30 -2.08 -11.90
C GLY A 211 -26.63 -1.07 -12.82
N LEU A 212 -25.80 -1.54 -13.74
CA LEU A 212 -25.34 -0.68 -14.84
C LEU A 212 -26.49 -0.34 -15.77
N ILE A 213 -26.47 0.87 -16.30
CA ILE A 213 -27.44 1.33 -17.31
C ILE A 213 -27.32 0.44 -18.55
N PRO A 214 -28.42 0.00 -19.18
CA PRO A 214 -28.36 -0.82 -20.38
C PRO A 214 -27.44 -0.20 -21.45
N GLY A 215 -26.59 -1.03 -22.04
CA GLY A 215 -25.57 -0.61 -23.00
C GLY A 215 -24.21 -0.23 -22.39
N PHE A 216 -24.08 -0.23 -21.06
CA PHE A 216 -22.84 0.01 -20.33
C PHE A 216 -22.39 -1.19 -19.49
N ASP A 217 -22.89 -2.40 -19.78
CA ASP A 217 -22.58 -3.64 -19.04
C ASP A 217 -21.19 -4.23 -19.39
N ASP A 218 -20.14 -3.40 -19.41
CA ASP A 218 -18.77 -3.80 -19.68
C ASP A 218 -17.78 -3.10 -18.75
N TRP A 219 -16.50 -3.53 -18.79
CA TRP A 219 -15.46 -2.99 -17.94
C TRP A 219 -15.13 -1.51 -18.24
N ASP A 220 -15.19 -1.10 -19.47
CA ASP A 220 -14.78 0.26 -19.88
C ASP A 220 -15.78 1.31 -19.40
N HIS A 221 -17.03 0.91 -19.28
CA HIS A 221 -18.12 1.76 -18.81
C HIS A 221 -18.53 1.52 -17.34
N ALA A 222 -17.90 0.55 -16.66
CA ALA A 222 -18.22 0.19 -15.27
C ALA A 222 -17.73 1.24 -14.27
N TYR A 223 -18.41 2.37 -14.22
CA TYR A 223 -18.21 3.46 -13.26
C TYR A 223 -19.49 3.72 -12.46
N LEU A 224 -19.34 4.25 -11.24
CA LEU A 224 -20.48 4.53 -10.36
C LEU A 224 -21.50 5.48 -11.00
N VAL A 225 -21.07 6.41 -11.84
CA VAL A 225 -21.95 7.35 -12.56
C VAL A 225 -22.91 6.63 -13.50
N ASN A 226 -22.54 5.46 -14.01
CA ASN A 226 -23.32 4.66 -14.95
C ASN A 226 -24.20 3.62 -14.24
N THR A 227 -24.38 3.71 -12.93
CA THR A 227 -25.22 2.80 -12.15
C THR A 227 -26.54 3.45 -11.77
N ASN A 228 -27.63 2.67 -11.78
CA ASN A 228 -28.99 3.14 -11.49
C ASN A 228 -29.68 2.38 -10.34
N GLY A 229 -28.97 1.45 -9.68
CA GLY A 229 -29.51 0.72 -8.53
C GLY A 229 -29.86 1.66 -7.37
N THR A 230 -30.99 1.44 -6.77
CA THR A 230 -31.47 2.19 -5.59
C THR A 230 -31.20 1.45 -4.29
N GLU A 231 -31.12 0.13 -4.36
CA GLU A 231 -30.77 -0.76 -3.26
C GLU A 231 -29.26 -0.99 -3.23
N ASN A 232 -28.69 -1.21 -2.06
CA ASN A 232 -27.27 -1.52 -1.87
C ASN A 232 -26.29 -0.41 -2.33
N LYS A 233 -26.77 0.81 -2.53
CA LYS A 233 -25.90 1.95 -2.77
C LYS A 233 -25.17 2.35 -1.50
N THR A 234 -23.85 2.37 -1.54
CA THR A 234 -23.01 2.84 -0.44
C THR A 234 -22.08 3.94 -0.90
N VAL A 235 -21.95 4.97 -0.07
CA VAL A 235 -20.92 6.01 -0.20
C VAL A 235 -20.35 6.23 1.18
N LYS A 236 -19.05 6.12 1.30
CA LYS A 236 -18.32 6.39 2.53
C LYS A 236 -17.14 7.27 2.21
N GLY A 237 -16.80 8.13 3.13
CA GLY A 237 -15.62 8.96 3.02
C GLY A 237 -15.34 9.61 4.36
N SER A 238 -14.07 9.66 4.72
CA SER A 238 -13.65 10.31 5.95
C SER A 238 -12.20 10.78 5.79
N PRO A 239 -11.82 11.84 6.49
CA PRO A 239 -10.42 12.04 6.79
C PRO A 239 -9.96 10.88 7.68
N TYR A 240 -8.76 10.36 7.47
CA TYR A 240 -8.12 9.54 8.50
C TYR A 240 -7.82 10.44 9.71
N ASP A 241 -7.84 9.84 10.89
CA ASP A 241 -7.45 10.56 12.10
C ASP A 241 -6.06 11.17 11.92
N SER A 242 -6.00 12.48 11.92
CA SER A 242 -4.74 13.21 11.92
C SER A 242 -3.90 12.80 13.13
N THR A 243 -2.67 12.40 12.90
CA THR A 243 -1.74 12.03 13.97
C THR A 243 -0.62 13.05 14.05
N ARG A 244 -0.29 13.47 15.25
CA ARG A 244 0.85 14.34 15.55
C ARG A 244 1.69 13.65 16.61
N GLY A 245 2.99 13.61 16.38
CA GLY A 245 3.96 13.03 17.29
C GLY A 245 5.08 14.01 17.59
N MET A 246 5.58 13.97 18.82
CA MET A 246 6.77 14.70 19.25
C MET A 246 7.61 13.80 20.13
N SER A 247 8.90 13.72 19.83
CA SER A 247 9.81 12.86 20.57
C SER A 247 11.10 13.60 20.89
N PHE A 248 11.66 13.30 22.05
CA PHE A 248 13.01 13.68 22.45
C PHE A 248 13.80 12.43 22.80
N PHE A 249 15.04 12.37 22.36
CA PHE A 249 15.89 11.21 22.62
C PHE A 249 17.34 11.62 22.88
N ALA A 250 18.02 10.81 23.67
CA ALA A 250 19.43 10.95 23.97
C ALA A 250 20.10 9.58 23.96
N ARG A 251 21.35 9.54 23.55
CA ARG A 251 22.20 8.36 23.59
C ARG A 251 23.59 8.76 24.02
N VAL A 252 24.19 7.95 24.89
CA VAL A 252 25.61 8.04 25.27
C VAL A 252 26.23 6.66 25.11
N GLY A 253 27.29 6.57 24.36
CA GLY A 253 28.15 5.40 24.25
C GLY A 253 29.51 5.73 24.88
N TRP A 254 30.04 4.80 25.66
CA TRP A 254 31.36 4.87 26.26
C TRP A 254 32.13 3.61 26.01
N THR A 255 33.33 3.72 25.49
CA THR A 255 34.25 2.61 25.26
C THR A 255 35.58 2.90 26.00
N TRP A 256 36.02 1.96 26.79
CA TRP A 256 37.31 2.05 27.53
C TRP A 256 38.29 1.00 27.03
N LYS A 257 39.46 1.49 26.61
CA LYS A 257 40.61 0.68 26.12
C LYS A 257 40.21 -0.32 25.03
N GLU A 258 39.18 -0.02 24.23
CA GLU A 258 38.60 -0.89 23.21
C GLU A 258 38.16 -2.28 23.74
N ARG A 259 38.03 -2.43 25.08
CA ARG A 259 37.66 -3.68 25.73
C ARG A 259 36.32 -3.67 26.39
N TYR A 260 35.95 -2.54 26.96
CA TYR A 260 34.66 -2.40 27.68
C TYR A 260 33.83 -1.35 26.99
N MET A 261 32.57 -1.70 26.73
CA MET A 261 31.62 -0.82 26.03
C MET A 261 30.32 -0.75 26.83
N VAL A 262 29.83 0.46 27.05
CA VAL A 262 28.51 0.72 27.67
C VAL A 262 27.75 1.68 26.78
N ASN A 263 26.47 1.38 26.53
CA ASN A 263 25.56 2.26 25.83
C ASN A 263 24.32 2.50 26.67
N ALA A 264 23.90 3.76 26.78
CA ALA A 264 22.65 4.15 27.39
C ALA A 264 21.84 4.95 26.37
N THR A 265 20.56 4.65 26.26
CA THR A 265 19.63 5.37 25.39
C THR A 265 18.35 5.66 26.16
N MET A 266 17.83 6.88 25.99
CA MET A 266 16.56 7.30 26.55
C MET A 266 15.74 7.96 25.45
N ARG A 267 14.43 7.69 25.42
CA ARG A 267 13.47 8.35 24.50
C ARG A 267 12.18 8.62 25.24
N ALA A 268 11.63 9.81 25.02
CA ALA A 268 10.32 10.22 25.48
C ALA A 268 9.48 10.57 24.26
N ASP A 269 8.29 9.97 24.16
CA ASP A 269 7.39 10.11 23.03
C ASP A 269 6.05 10.67 23.49
N GLY A 270 5.57 11.70 22.78
CA GLY A 270 4.23 12.25 22.90
C GLY A 270 3.44 12.00 21.62
N SER A 271 2.17 11.66 21.74
CA SER A 271 1.29 11.43 20.59
C SER A 271 -0.08 12.05 20.83
N SER A 272 -0.63 12.67 19.79
CA SER A 272 -2.01 13.21 19.80
C SER A 272 -3.09 12.15 19.98
N LYS A 273 -2.74 10.86 19.88
CA LYS A 273 -3.65 9.73 20.09
C LYS A 273 -3.76 9.31 21.57
N PHE A 274 -2.89 9.79 22.42
CA PHE A 274 -3.02 9.59 23.85
C PHE A 274 -3.89 10.72 24.42
N CYS A 275 -5.11 10.38 24.85
CA CYS A 275 -5.92 11.27 25.67
C CYS A 275 -5.22 11.42 27.04
N LEU A 276 -4.88 12.61 27.42
CA LEU A 276 -4.68 12.92 28.83
C LEU A 276 -6.07 12.88 29.50
N LEU A 277 -6.32 11.82 30.26
CA LEU A 277 -7.49 11.73 31.15
C LEU A 277 -7.40 12.80 32.24
#